data_d7be2920ba7a1aac031bf7dbb97d9203
#
_entry.id   d7be2920ba7a1aac031bf7dbb97d9203
#
_cell.length_a   1.000
_cell.length_b   1.000
_cell.length_c   1.000
_cell.angle_alpha   90.00
_cell.angle_beta   90.00
_cell.angle_gamma   90.00
#
_symmetry.space_group_name_H-M   'P 1'
#
loop_
_entity.id
_entity.type
_entity.pdbx_description
1 polymer ?
#
loop_
_entity_poly.entity_id
_entity_poly.type
_entity_poly.pdbx_seq_one_letter_code
_entity_poly.pdbx_strand_id
1 'polypeptide(L)' 'MQSIVVHIANEESVACEVEELPDPTHQMIRVFNPRRRDGLDLHYVLEDVTSLLIPVHRITFIQILPSAASEDIIGFVRE' A
#
# COMPACT_ATOMS: atom_id res chain seq x y z
N MET A 1 -6.13 -6.88 -7.69
CA MET A 1 -5.34 -6.53 -6.50
C MET A 1 -5.91 -5.30 -5.83
N GLN A 2 -5.66 -5.17 -4.55
CA GLN A 2 -6.14 -4.04 -3.78
C GLN A 2 -5.06 -2.95 -3.71
N SER A 3 -5.43 -1.71 -4.05
CA SER A 3 -4.51 -0.57 -3.94
C SER A 3 -4.48 -0.07 -2.51
N ILE A 4 -3.28 0.16 -2.01
CA ILE A 4 -3.09 0.65 -0.65
C ILE A 4 -1.95 1.67 -0.61
N VAL A 5 -1.89 2.41 0.48
CA VAL A 5 -0.76 3.27 0.79
C VAL A 5 -0.22 2.82 2.14
N VAL A 6 1.04 2.42 2.16
CA VAL A 6 1.70 1.93 3.36
C VAL A 6 2.56 3.05 3.94
N HIS A 7 2.34 3.36 5.21
CA HIS A 7 3.13 4.38 5.90
C HIS A 7 4.17 3.71 6.77
N ILE A 8 5.43 3.85 6.36
CA ILE A 8 6.55 3.20 7.01
C ILE A 8 7.22 4.20 7.97
N ALA A 9 7.55 3.74 9.16
CA ALA A 9 8.19 4.60 10.15
C ALA A 9 9.46 5.23 9.60
N ASN A 10 9.54 6.56 9.65
CA ASN A 10 10.69 7.34 9.23
C ASN A 10 11.04 7.27 7.75
N GLU A 11 10.09 6.83 6.92
CA GLU A 11 10.30 6.79 5.47
C GLU A 11 9.10 7.41 4.76
N GLU A 12 9.27 7.69 3.48
CA GLU A 12 8.15 8.15 2.67
C GLU A 12 7.12 7.03 2.52
N SER A 13 5.86 7.42 2.42
CA SER A 13 4.80 6.45 2.21
C SER A 13 4.90 5.82 0.83
N VAL A 14 4.41 4.60 0.72
CA VAL A 14 4.50 3.79 -0.48
C VAL A 14 3.11 3.53 -1.03
N ALA A 15 2.86 3.97 -2.26
CA ALA A 15 1.64 3.58 -2.97
C ALA A 15 1.93 2.26 -3.67
N CYS A 16 1.07 1.29 -3.51
CA CYS A 16 1.33 -0.05 -4.03
C CYS A 16 0.04 -0.85 -4.07
N GLU A 17 0.13 -2.08 -4.54
CA GLU A 17 -0.99 -3.01 -4.56
C GLU A 17 -0.62 -4.26 -3.79
N VAL A 18 -1.64 -4.94 -3.23
CA VAL A 18 -1.46 -6.23 -2.57
C VAL A 18 -2.49 -7.20 -3.11
N GLU A 19 -2.14 -8.48 -3.12
CA GLU A 19 -3.07 -9.51 -3.52
C GLU A 19 -4.17 -9.71 -2.49
N GLU A 20 -3.80 -9.65 -1.23
CA GLU A 20 -4.78 -9.67 -0.14
C GLU A 20 -4.25 -8.85 1.02
N LEU A 21 -5.17 -8.31 1.80
CA LEU A 21 -4.78 -7.48 2.94
C LEU A 21 -4.14 -8.34 4.02
N PRO A 22 -3.15 -7.80 4.73
CA PRO A 22 -2.50 -8.54 5.79
C PRO A 22 -3.45 -8.73 6.98
N ASP A 23 -3.34 -9.85 7.65
CA ASP A 23 -4.07 -10.07 8.88
C ASP A 23 -3.12 -9.97 10.08
N PRO A 24 -3.66 -10.02 11.31
CA PRO A 24 -2.83 -9.80 12.50
C PRO A 24 -1.71 -10.83 12.70
N THR A 25 -1.77 -11.97 12.00
CA THR A 25 -0.73 -12.99 12.16
C THR A 25 0.44 -12.80 11.21
N HIS A 26 0.33 -11.92 10.24
CA HIS A 26 1.39 -11.70 9.26
C HIS A 26 2.51 -10.89 9.87
N GLN A 27 3.75 -11.29 9.59
CA GLN A 27 4.92 -10.57 10.03
C GLN A 27 5.52 -9.69 8.94
N MET A 28 5.21 -10.02 7.70
CA MET A 28 5.64 -9.24 6.53
C MET A 28 4.50 -9.21 5.53
N ILE A 29 4.48 -8.16 4.72
CA ILE A 29 3.52 -8.10 3.62
C ILE A 29 4.30 -7.95 2.32
N ARG A 30 3.77 -8.55 1.27
CA ARG A 30 4.32 -8.40 -0.08
C ARG A 30 3.46 -7.40 -0.83
N VAL A 31 4.11 -6.35 -1.31
CA VAL A 31 3.41 -5.33 -2.08
C VAL A 31 4.00 -5.27 -3.48
N PHE A 32 3.19 -4.84 -4.44
CA PHE A 32 3.56 -4.80 -5.85
C PHE A 32 3.51 -3.36 -6.35
N ASN A 33 4.38 -3.07 -7.31
CA ASN A 33 4.48 -1.75 -7.94
C ASN A 33 4.68 -0.62 -6.93
N PRO A 34 5.69 -0.75 -6.04
CA PRO A 34 5.93 0.29 -5.03
C PRO A 34 6.35 1.59 -5.70
N ARG A 35 5.74 2.70 -5.29
CA ARG A 35 6.04 4.01 -5.83
C ARG A 35 5.64 5.07 -4.83
N ARG A 36 6.09 6.30 -5.07
CA ARG A 36 5.63 7.43 -4.26
C ARG A 36 4.17 7.72 -4.60
N ARG A 37 3.51 8.42 -3.70
CA ARG A 37 2.10 8.74 -3.91
C ARG A 37 1.86 9.59 -5.15
N ASP A 38 2.86 10.36 -5.57
CA ASP A 38 2.77 11.18 -6.78
C ASP A 38 3.16 10.41 -8.04
N GLY A 39 3.44 9.12 -7.91
CA GLY A 39 3.79 8.27 -9.04
C GLY A 39 5.27 8.23 -9.37
N LEU A 40 6.08 9.01 -8.68
CA LEU A 40 7.52 9.01 -8.90
C LEU A 40 8.18 7.85 -8.15
N ASP A 41 9.44 7.60 -8.46
CA ASP A 41 10.18 6.51 -7.85
C ASP A 41 10.54 6.81 -6.40
N LEU A 42 10.55 5.76 -5.58
CA LEU A 42 11.02 5.85 -4.20
C LEU A 42 12.54 5.76 -4.20
N HIS A 43 13.18 6.62 -3.41
CA HIS A 43 14.64 6.66 -3.41
C HIS A 43 15.29 5.41 -2.82
N TYR A 44 14.55 4.65 -2.02
CA TYR A 44 15.08 3.43 -1.39
C TYR A 44 14.66 2.16 -2.13
N VAL A 45 14.08 2.29 -3.30
CA VAL A 45 13.66 1.15 -4.12
C VAL A 45 14.40 1.22 -5.44
N LEU A 46 15.06 0.12 -5.81
CA LEU A 46 15.79 0.07 -7.06
C LEU A 46 14.82 0.06 -8.25
N GLU A 47 15.28 0.55 -9.39
CA GLU A 47 14.45 0.71 -10.57
C GLU A 47 13.78 -0.59 -11.04
N ASP A 48 14.49 -1.70 -10.91
CA ASP A 48 14.01 -2.97 -11.43
C ASP A 48 13.08 -3.71 -10.47
N VAL A 49 12.84 -3.15 -9.30
CA VAL A 49 12.05 -3.82 -8.27
C VAL A 49 10.58 -3.67 -8.60
N THR A 50 9.87 -4.79 -8.68
CA THR A 50 8.43 -4.79 -8.94
C THR A 50 7.63 -5.21 -7.73
N SER A 51 8.29 -5.73 -6.69
CA SER A 51 7.62 -6.09 -5.45
C SER A 51 8.56 -5.88 -4.28
N LEU A 52 7.97 -5.66 -3.10
CA LEU A 52 8.71 -5.48 -1.86
C LEU A 52 8.11 -6.35 -0.79
N LEU A 53 8.96 -6.78 0.14
CA LEU A 53 8.51 -7.39 1.39
C LEU A 53 8.75 -6.36 2.48
N ILE A 54 7.71 -6.00 3.18
CA ILE A 54 7.80 -4.97 4.23
C ILE A 54 7.47 -5.60 5.57
N PRO A 55 8.38 -5.49 6.55
CA PRO A 55 8.08 -6.00 7.89
C PRO A 55 6.94 -5.20 8.52
N VAL A 56 5.95 -5.90 9.02
CA VAL A 56 4.75 -5.25 9.56
C VAL A 56 5.10 -4.35 10.74
N HIS A 57 6.10 -4.69 11.52
CA HIS A 57 6.47 -3.88 12.68
C HIS A 57 7.05 -2.51 12.30
N ARG A 58 7.44 -2.32 11.03
CA ARG A 58 7.92 -1.03 10.55
C ARG A 58 6.80 -0.17 10.00
N ILE A 59 5.59 -0.72 9.89
CA ILE A 59 4.46 -0.02 9.31
C ILE A 59 3.70 0.73 10.40
N THR A 60 3.49 2.01 10.17
CA THR A 60 2.72 2.84 11.10
C THR A 60 1.24 2.59 10.90
N PHE A 61 0.78 2.65 9.65
CA PHE A 61 -0.59 2.31 9.30
C PHE A 61 -0.67 2.12 7.79
N ILE A 62 -1.76 1.53 7.35
CA ILE A 62 -2.02 1.27 5.93
C ILE A 62 -3.35 1.91 5.59
N GLN A 63 -3.37 2.69 4.52
CA GLN A 63 -4.62 3.24 3.99
C GLN A 63 -5.06 2.38 2.83
N ILE A 64 -6.30 1.96 2.88
CA ILE A 64 -6.87 1.10 1.83
C ILE A 64 -7.65 1.99 0.90
N LEU A 65 -7.25 2.00 -0.38
CA LEU A 65 -7.90 2.84 -1.36
C LEU A 65 -9.10 2.10 -1.94
N PRO A 66 -10.17 2.81 -2.26
CA PRO A 66 -11.34 2.16 -2.85
C PRO A 66 -11.06 1.73 -4.28
N SER A 67 -11.62 0.57 -4.67
CA SER A 67 -11.68 0.18 -6.06
C SER A 67 -12.80 0.97 -6.71
N ALA A 68 -12.92 0.88 -8.04
CA ALA A 68 -13.99 1.60 -8.73
C ALA A 68 -15.37 1.24 -8.16
N ALA A 69 -15.61 -0.05 -7.90
CA ALA A 69 -16.88 -0.48 -7.33
C ALA A 69 -17.05 0.02 -5.90
N SER A 70 -15.96 -0.01 -5.13
CA SER A 70 -15.99 0.47 -3.76
C SER A 70 -16.21 1.97 -3.68
N GLU A 71 -15.72 2.70 -4.65
CA GLU A 71 -15.93 4.15 -4.70
C GLU A 71 -17.40 4.50 -4.77
N ASP A 72 -18.14 3.80 -5.60
CA ASP A 72 -19.58 4.04 -5.73
C ASP A 72 -20.27 3.80 -4.40
N ILE A 73 -19.91 2.73 -3.73
CA ILE A 73 -20.50 2.38 -2.44
C ILE A 73 -20.13 3.41 -1.38
N ILE A 74 -18.88 3.79 -1.34
CA ILE A 74 -18.40 4.75 -0.36
C ILE A 74 -19.06 6.11 -0.56
N GLY A 75 -19.16 6.55 -1.80
CA GLY A 75 -19.81 7.80 -2.09
C GLY A 75 -21.24 7.81 -1.61
N PHE A 76 -21.92 6.70 -1.77
CA PHE A 76 -23.29 6.56 -1.29
C PHE A 76 -23.36 6.57 0.24
N VAL A 77 -22.48 5.84 0.87
CA VAL A 77 -22.53 5.70 2.33
C VAL A 77 -22.22 7.00 3.03
N ARG A 78 -21.40 7.83 2.45
CA ARG A 78 -21.03 9.08 3.08
C ARG A 78 -22.15 10.10 3.08
N GLU A 79 -23.21 9.83 2.35
CA GLU A 79 -24.38 10.67 2.41
C GLU A 79 -25.11 10.49 3.75
#